data_6cf2d8d79839d8d3085f49d6c0928fbc
#
_entry.id   6cf2d8d79839d8d3085f49d6c0928fbc
#
_cell.length_a   1.000
_cell.length_b   1.000
_cell.length_c   1.000
_cell.angle_alpha   90.00
_cell.angle_beta   90.00
_cell.angle_gamma   90.00
#
_symmetry.space_group_name_H-M   'P 1'
#
loop_
_entity.id
_entity.type
_entity.pdbx_description
1 polymer ?
#
loop_
_entity_poly.entity_id
_entity_poly.type
_entity_poly.pdbx_seq_one_letter_code
_entity_poly.pdbx_strand_id
1 'polypeptide(L)'
;KTFYDYIDYFNMDKRVIYHLHNDNTTFSTKAVCQLAYYNLSEAELLQVLENGKVNFDLSEKDSKPCKYFVVENKIKEIDLLVTFEFCDKENTVKVMKFKTKTEEEVCGF
;
A
#
# COMPACT_ATOMS: atom_id res chain seq x y z
N LYS A 1 9.97 28.25 -6.30
CA LYS A 1 9.00 27.74 -6.10
C LYS A 1 8.09 28.27 -5.08
N THR A 2 7.13 27.52 -4.71
CA THR A 2 6.00 28.14 -4.12
C THR A 2 5.60 27.43 -2.85
N PHE A 3 4.57 27.99 -2.26
CA PHE A 3 3.94 27.41 -1.08
C PHE A 3 3.50 25.96 -1.31
N TYR A 4 3.04 25.63 -2.51
CA TYR A 4 2.58 24.28 -2.81
C TYR A 4 3.71 23.26 -2.77
N ASP A 5 4.87 23.61 -3.27
CA ASP A 5 6.01 22.69 -3.21
C ASP A 5 6.42 22.42 -1.77
N TYR A 6 6.33 23.44 -0.92
CA TYR A 6 6.65 23.31 0.48
C TYR A 6 5.67 22.35 1.17
N ILE A 7 4.39 22.51 0.87
CA ILE A 7 3.35 21.65 1.45
C ILE A 7 3.55 20.21 1.00
N ASP A 8 3.81 20.00 -0.30
CA ASP A 8 4.03 18.66 -0.83
C ASP A 8 5.22 17.99 -0.18
N TYR A 9 6.25 18.76 0.13
CA TYR A 9 7.41 18.21 0.81
C TYR A 9 7.03 17.59 2.16
N PHE A 10 6.15 18.21 2.90
CA PHE A 10 5.71 17.70 4.19
C PHE A 10 4.58 16.69 4.10
N ASN A 11 3.98 16.53 2.93
CA ASN A 11 2.91 15.56 2.70
C ASN A 11 3.42 14.36 1.93
N MET A 12 4.43 13.71 2.47
CA MET A 12 5.04 12.55 1.81
C MET A 12 4.04 11.41 1.65
N ASP A 13 3.09 11.27 2.58
CA ASP A 13 2.04 10.27 2.46
C ASP A 13 1.27 10.42 1.15
N LYS A 14 0.88 11.64 0.85
CA LYS A 14 0.10 11.91 -0.36
C LYS A 14 0.91 11.64 -1.63
N ARG A 15 2.20 11.94 -1.60
CA ARG A 15 3.06 11.68 -2.75
C ARG A 15 3.21 10.20 -3.03
N VAL A 16 3.45 9.42 -1.98
CA VAL A 16 3.57 7.98 -2.11
C VAL A 16 2.26 7.39 -2.59
N ILE A 17 1.16 7.78 -1.97
CA ILE A 17 -0.17 7.27 -2.34
C ILE A 17 -0.50 7.61 -3.78
N TYR A 18 -0.14 8.81 -4.23
CA TYR A 18 -0.33 9.19 -5.62
C TYR A 18 0.36 8.22 -6.58
N HIS A 19 1.59 7.85 -6.25
CA HIS A 19 2.34 6.89 -7.08
C HIS A 19 1.76 5.48 -7.00
N LEU A 20 1.10 5.14 -5.91
CA LEU A 20 0.50 3.82 -5.75
C LEU A 20 -0.85 3.68 -6.47
N HIS A 21 -1.48 4.80 -6.85
CA HIS A 21 -2.64 4.79 -7.72
C HIS A 21 -2.17 4.50 -9.14
N ASN A 22 -2.29 3.27 -9.57
CA ASN A 22 -1.74 2.85 -10.84
C ASN A 22 -2.68 1.87 -11.52
N ASP A 23 -2.94 2.09 -12.80
CA ASP A 23 -3.84 1.24 -13.57
C ASP A 23 -3.26 -0.16 -13.81
N ASN A 24 -1.95 -0.31 -13.62
CA ASN A 24 -1.27 -1.58 -13.80
C ASN A 24 -1.04 -2.31 -12.47
N THR A 25 -1.93 -2.10 -11.50
CA THR A 25 -1.81 -2.75 -10.20
C THR A 25 -2.15 -4.23 -10.31
N THR A 26 -1.29 -5.07 -9.75
CA THR A 26 -1.50 -6.51 -9.68
C THR A 26 -1.48 -6.96 -8.22
N PHE A 27 -1.87 -8.21 -7.99
CA PHE A 27 -1.91 -8.78 -6.64
C PHE A 27 -1.10 -10.06 -6.61
N SER A 28 -0.30 -10.22 -5.57
CA SER A 28 0.47 -11.45 -5.38
C SER A 28 -0.46 -12.61 -5.01
N THR A 29 0.03 -13.83 -5.15
CA THR A 29 -0.72 -15.02 -4.74
C THR A 29 -1.09 -14.94 -3.27
N LYS A 30 -0.16 -14.47 -2.44
CA LYS A 30 -0.40 -14.30 -1.01
C LYS A 30 -1.51 -13.28 -0.76
N ALA A 31 -1.48 -12.15 -1.47
CA ALA A 31 -2.51 -11.14 -1.32
C ALA A 31 -3.89 -11.66 -1.72
N VAL A 32 -3.96 -12.43 -2.80
CA VAL A 32 -5.22 -13.01 -3.25
C VAL A 32 -5.78 -13.97 -2.17
N CYS A 33 -4.90 -14.78 -1.58
CA CYS A 33 -5.31 -15.67 -0.49
C CYS A 33 -5.86 -14.87 0.69
N GLN A 34 -5.19 -13.78 1.05
CA GLN A 34 -5.61 -12.94 2.17
C GLN A 34 -6.93 -12.25 1.90
N LEU A 35 -7.17 -11.82 0.66
CA LEU A 35 -8.46 -11.26 0.28
C LEU A 35 -9.59 -12.25 0.52
N ALA A 36 -9.37 -13.51 0.14
CA ALA A 36 -10.36 -14.56 0.36
C ALA A 36 -10.60 -14.78 1.85
N TYR A 37 -9.54 -14.78 2.63
CA TYR A 37 -9.65 -14.97 4.08
C TYR A 37 -10.51 -13.90 4.75
N TYR A 38 -10.31 -12.64 4.37
CA TYR A 38 -11.05 -11.52 4.96
C TYR A 38 -12.32 -11.18 4.19
N ASN A 39 -12.63 -11.92 3.14
CA ASN A 39 -13.80 -11.67 2.31
C ASN A 39 -13.83 -10.25 1.76
N LEU A 40 -12.68 -9.84 1.21
CA LEU A 40 -12.52 -8.52 0.61
C LEU A 40 -12.30 -8.67 -0.90
N SER A 41 -12.80 -7.69 -1.67
CA SER A 41 -12.50 -7.63 -3.09
C SER A 41 -11.22 -6.81 -3.29
N GLU A 42 -10.64 -6.92 -4.49
CA GLU A 42 -9.47 -6.11 -4.84
C GLU A 42 -9.78 -4.63 -4.77
N ALA A 43 -10.95 -4.24 -5.26
CA ALA A 43 -11.37 -2.84 -5.22
C ALA A 43 -11.51 -2.34 -3.80
N GLU A 44 -12.07 -3.16 -2.91
CA GLU A 44 -12.21 -2.80 -1.50
C GLU A 44 -10.84 -2.61 -0.85
N LEU A 45 -9.90 -3.50 -1.13
CA LEU A 45 -8.57 -3.38 -0.55
C LEU A 45 -7.88 -2.12 -1.04
N LEU A 46 -8.03 -1.79 -2.31
CA LEU A 46 -7.38 -0.58 -2.87
C LEU A 46 -7.97 0.71 -2.30
N GLN A 47 -9.12 0.65 -1.64
CA GLN A 47 -9.65 1.82 -0.94
C GLN A 47 -8.73 2.25 0.20
N VAL A 48 -7.79 1.41 0.59
CA VAL A 48 -6.80 1.80 1.61
C VAL A 48 -6.01 3.03 1.17
N LEU A 49 -5.91 3.27 -0.13
CA LEU A 49 -5.23 4.43 -0.67
C LEU A 49 -6.03 5.72 -0.51
N GLU A 50 -7.31 5.62 -0.19
CA GLU A 50 -8.15 6.80 0.02
C GLU A 50 -7.92 7.31 1.44
N ASN A 51 -7.18 8.41 1.55
CA ASN A 51 -6.84 9.02 2.84
C ASN A 51 -6.02 8.11 3.76
N GLY A 52 -5.29 7.16 3.16
CA GLY A 52 -4.44 6.28 3.93
C GLY A 52 -3.17 6.97 4.40
N LYS A 53 -2.48 6.36 5.34
CA LYS A 53 -1.20 6.83 5.85
C LYS A 53 -0.12 5.83 5.50
N VAL A 54 1.03 6.35 5.07
CA VAL A 54 2.19 5.50 4.79
C VAL A 54 2.97 5.31 6.08
N ASN A 55 3.20 4.05 6.45
CA ASN A 55 4.05 3.74 7.59
C ASN A 55 5.49 3.64 7.11
N PHE A 56 6.26 4.71 7.26
CA PHE A 56 7.63 4.76 6.75
C PHE A 56 8.58 3.88 7.54
N ASP A 57 8.24 3.56 8.79
CA ASP A 57 9.07 2.66 9.60
C ASP A 57 9.04 1.23 9.06
N LEU A 58 7.91 0.81 8.51
CA LEU A 58 7.76 -0.53 7.95
C LEU A 58 8.03 -0.57 6.46
N SER A 59 8.19 0.59 5.82
CA SER A 59 8.43 0.69 4.40
C SER A 59 9.91 0.58 4.07
N GLU A 60 10.21 0.17 2.83
CA GLU A 60 11.57 0.09 2.33
C GLU A 60 11.69 1.00 1.11
N LYS A 61 11.74 2.29 1.36
CA LYS A 61 11.73 3.30 0.30
C LYS A 61 13.04 3.37 -0.49
N ASP A 62 14.11 2.84 0.07
CA ASP A 62 15.43 2.85 -0.58
C ASP A 62 15.79 1.51 -1.18
N SER A 63 14.87 0.56 -1.16
CA SER A 63 15.09 -0.75 -1.74
C SER A 63 15.16 -0.67 -3.25
N LYS A 64 15.95 -1.55 -3.85
CA LYS A 64 16.11 -1.62 -5.31
C LYS A 64 16.02 -3.08 -5.74
N PRO A 65 15.50 -3.36 -6.92
CA PRO A 65 15.04 -2.43 -7.96
C PRO A 65 13.67 -1.80 -7.69
N CYS A 66 12.94 -2.28 -6.72
CA CYS A 66 11.60 -1.77 -6.40
C CYS A 66 11.54 -1.32 -4.96
N LYS A 67 10.64 -0.39 -4.68
CA LYS A 67 10.42 0.11 -3.33
C LYS A 67 9.20 -0.57 -2.73
N TYR A 68 9.16 -0.64 -1.41
CA TYR A 68 8.05 -1.25 -0.68
C TYR A 68 7.47 -0.24 0.28
N PHE A 69 6.17 -0.01 0.18
CA PHE A 69 5.46 0.93 1.04
C PHE A 69 4.34 0.22 1.78
N VAL A 70 4.26 0.46 3.08
CA VAL A 70 3.17 -0.06 3.90
C VAL A 70 2.18 1.07 4.13
N VAL A 71 0.94 0.87 3.70
CA VAL A 71 -0.12 1.87 3.83
C VAL A 71 -1.12 1.38 4.87
N GLU A 72 -1.46 2.26 5.82
CA GLU A 72 -2.40 1.96 6.88
C GLU A 72 -3.72 2.69 6.64
N ASN A 73 -4.81 1.99 6.79
CA ASN A 73 -6.14 2.60 6.74
C ASN A 73 -7.15 1.61 7.30
N LYS A 74 -8.35 2.11 7.57
CA LYS A 74 -9.44 1.28 8.05
C LYS A 74 -10.39 1.00 6.89
N ILE A 75 -10.62 -0.28 6.61
CA ILE A 75 -11.54 -0.73 5.57
C ILE A 75 -12.57 -1.63 6.23
N LYS A 76 -13.86 -1.33 6.06
CA LYS A 76 -14.95 -2.09 6.68
C LYS A 76 -14.73 -2.29 8.17
N GLU A 77 -14.28 -1.22 8.83
CA GLU A 77 -14.01 -1.18 10.27
C GLU A 77 -12.86 -2.09 10.72
N ILE A 78 -12.03 -2.53 9.78
CA ILE A 78 -10.83 -3.32 10.08
C ILE A 78 -9.60 -2.45 9.78
N ASP A 79 -8.72 -2.31 10.76
CA ASP A 79 -7.47 -1.58 10.57
C ASP A 79 -6.48 -2.48 9.82
N LEU A 80 -6.10 -2.06 8.63
CA LEU A 80 -5.26 -2.86 7.74
C LEU A 80 -3.90 -2.21 7.54
N LEU A 81 -2.90 -3.08 7.38
CA LEU A 81 -1.55 -2.70 6.94
C LEU A 81 -1.33 -3.41 5.61
N VAL A 82 -1.24 -2.64 4.53
CA VAL A 82 -1.11 -3.18 3.18
C VAL A 82 0.27 -2.86 2.64
N THR A 83 0.99 -3.88 2.20
CA THR A 83 2.32 -3.71 1.62
C THR A 83 2.24 -3.69 0.10
N PHE A 84 2.70 -2.58 -0.47
CA PHE A 84 2.76 -2.37 -1.92
C PHE A 84 4.20 -2.42 -2.40
N GLU A 85 4.42 -3.05 -3.54
CA GLU A 85 5.70 -2.98 -4.24
C GLU A 85 5.54 -2.01 -5.40
N PHE A 86 6.39 -1.00 -5.44
CA PHE A 86 6.38 -0.01 -6.51
C PHE A 86 7.68 -0.10 -7.30
N CYS A 87 7.56 -0.46 -8.57
CA CYS A 87 8.70 -0.58 -9.48
C CYS A 87 8.69 0.63 -10.40
N ASP A 88 9.50 1.61 -10.07
CA ASP A 88 9.53 2.91 -10.76
C ASP A 88 9.85 2.75 -12.24
N LYS A 89 10.80 1.91 -12.55
CA LYS A 89 11.24 1.69 -13.93
C LYS A 89 10.12 1.20 -14.84
N GLU A 90 9.37 0.22 -14.36
CA GLU A 90 8.25 -0.35 -15.12
C GLU A 90 6.95 0.38 -14.89
N ASN A 91 6.94 1.32 -13.94
CA ASN A 91 5.73 2.02 -13.53
C ASN A 91 4.62 1.05 -13.17
N THR A 92 4.95 0.06 -12.34
CA THR A 92 4.00 -0.95 -11.91
C THR A 92 3.86 -0.96 -10.40
N VAL A 93 2.69 -1.38 -9.93
CA VAL A 93 2.40 -1.52 -8.51
C VAL A 93 1.87 -2.92 -8.28
N LYS A 94 2.35 -3.56 -7.22
CA LYS A 94 1.89 -4.88 -6.85
C LYS A 94 1.52 -4.90 -5.38
N VAL A 95 0.32 -5.40 -5.07
CA VAL A 95 -0.06 -5.62 -3.68
C VAL A 95 0.57 -6.92 -3.24
N MET A 96 1.55 -6.85 -2.34
CA MET A 96 2.31 -8.01 -1.93
C MET A 96 1.60 -8.81 -0.86
N LYS A 97 1.03 -8.13 0.14
CA LYS A 97 0.37 -8.76 1.26
C LYS A 97 -0.34 -7.69 2.09
N PHE A 98 -1.21 -8.14 3.00
CA PHE A 98 -1.79 -7.24 3.98
C PHE A 98 -2.18 -8.04 5.21
N LYS A 99 -2.40 -7.34 6.30
CA LYS A 99 -2.87 -7.96 7.54
C LYS A 99 -3.58 -6.91 8.38
N THR A 100 -4.27 -7.36 9.44
CA THR A 100 -4.82 -6.44 10.41
C THR A 100 -3.73 -6.05 11.40
N LYS A 101 -3.93 -4.93 12.11
CA LYS A 101 -2.94 -4.47 13.08
C LYS A 101 -2.82 -5.39 14.28
N THR A 102 -3.88 -6.11 14.60
CA THR A 102 -3.95 -6.92 15.83
C THR A 102 -3.74 -8.40 15.59
N GLU A 103 -3.85 -8.86 14.36
CA GLU A 103 -3.72 -10.28 14.05
C GLU A 103 -2.41 -10.56 13.31
N GLU A 104 -1.99 -11.80 13.38
CA GLU A 104 -0.83 -12.25 12.64
C GLU A 104 -1.18 -12.38 11.16
N GLU A 105 -0.15 -12.35 10.33
CA GLU A 105 -0.32 -12.45 8.89
C GLU A 105 -0.85 -13.83 8.52
N VAL A 106 -1.96 -13.87 7.79
CA VAL A 106 -2.53 -15.13 7.31
C VAL A 106 -1.95 -15.47 5.95
N CYS A 107 -2.18 -16.72 5.50
CA CYS A 107 -1.66 -17.21 4.23
C CYS A 107 -0.13 -17.10 4.17
N GLY A 108 0.53 -17.42 5.27
CA GLY A 108 1.98 -17.35 5.34
C GLY A 108 2.65 -18.51 4.60
N PHE A 109 3.10 -18.25 3.38
CA PHE A 109 3.85 -19.25 2.61
C PHE A 109 4.97 -18.59 1.81
#